data_fa03a537dd065ea189106451afade09f
#
_entry.id   fa03a537dd065ea189106451afade09f
#
_cell.length_a   1.000
_cell.length_b   1.000
_cell.length_c   1.000
_cell.angle_alpha   90.00
_cell.angle_beta   90.00
_cell.angle_gamma   90.00
#
_symmetry.space_group_name_H-M   'P 1'
#
loop_
_entity.id
_entity.type
_entity.pdbx_description
1 polymer ?
#
loop_
_entity_poly.entity_id
_entity_poly.type
_entity_poly.pdbx_seq_one_letter_code
_entity_poly.pdbx_strand_id
1 'polypeptide(L)'
;VLKRQGEQYQLIWKQRYGFLRLAQEFAYDIIPFAALGGDEIFEIGFDARQVVEHKYFQKLLKVSALNKLLRKGDVIPSLPKSLFPKRLPFYFQFQPALSVSHIQSQEDMTLFRDQIQQQIYQAIEELKNIRASELSPKS
;
A
#
# COMPACT_ATOMS: atom_id res chain seq x y z
N VAL A 1 -4.21 -5.20 0.85
CA VAL A 1 -3.53 -5.56 -0.39
C VAL A 1 -2.06 -5.78 -0.05
N LEU A 2 -1.55 -6.99 -0.27
CA LEU A 2 -0.14 -7.27 -0.07
C LEU A 2 0.66 -6.66 -1.23
N LYS A 3 1.59 -5.77 -0.90
CA LYS A 3 2.50 -5.13 -1.86
C LYS A 3 3.62 -6.08 -2.26
N ARG A 4 4.15 -5.91 -3.47
CA ARG A 4 5.29 -6.67 -4.00
C ARG A 4 6.60 -5.95 -3.71
N GLN A 5 7.71 -6.65 -3.96
CA GLN A 5 9.02 -6.01 -3.95
C GLN A 5 9.07 -4.89 -5.00
N GLY A 6 9.44 -3.67 -4.59
CA GLY A 6 9.42 -2.48 -5.44
C GLY A 6 8.11 -1.67 -5.44
N GLU A 7 7.04 -2.17 -4.81
CA GLU A 7 5.76 -1.45 -4.67
C GLU A 7 5.66 -0.71 -3.30
N GLN A 8 6.78 -0.57 -2.58
CA GLN A 8 6.80 0.14 -1.31
C GLN A 8 6.32 1.57 -1.51
N TYR A 9 5.43 2.02 -0.61
CA TYR A 9 4.85 3.36 -0.63
C TYR A 9 4.03 3.71 -1.88
N GLN A 10 3.73 2.75 -2.76
CA GLN A 10 2.81 2.96 -3.86
C GLN A 10 1.35 2.80 -3.39
N LEU A 11 0.50 3.72 -3.77
CA LEU A 11 -0.94 3.64 -3.53
C LEU A 11 -1.59 2.78 -4.62
N ILE A 12 -2.00 1.56 -4.26
CA ILE A 12 -2.71 0.66 -5.17
C ILE A 12 -4.19 1.02 -5.13
N TRP A 13 -4.52 2.15 -5.67
CA TRP A 13 -5.89 2.71 -5.61
C TRP A 13 -6.69 2.39 -6.84
N LYS A 14 -6.67 1.38 -7.49
CA LYS A 14 -7.55 1.13 -8.64
C LYS A 14 -8.64 2.24 -8.77
N GLN A 15 -9.45 2.29 -9.77
CA GLN A 15 -10.50 3.30 -9.94
C GLN A 15 -11.63 3.11 -8.90
N ARG A 16 -11.34 3.36 -7.62
CA ARG A 16 -12.30 3.23 -6.51
C ARG A 16 -12.75 4.61 -6.06
N TYR A 17 -14.06 4.83 -6.13
CA TYR A 17 -14.71 6.08 -5.73
C TYR A 17 -15.64 5.91 -4.53
N GLY A 18 -15.72 4.71 -3.93
CA GLY A 18 -16.64 4.41 -2.85
C GLY A 18 -16.52 5.33 -1.65
N PHE A 19 -15.29 5.69 -1.27
CA PHE A 19 -15.04 6.59 -0.14
C PHE A 19 -15.52 8.03 -0.42
N LEU A 20 -15.42 8.52 -1.67
CA LEU A 20 -15.93 9.84 -2.08
C LEU A 20 -17.46 9.87 -2.02
N ARG A 21 -18.10 8.80 -2.50
CA ARG A 21 -19.56 8.69 -2.47
C ARG A 21 -20.09 8.67 -1.04
N LEU A 22 -19.42 7.92 -0.14
CA LEU A 22 -19.76 7.93 1.28
C LEU A 22 -19.58 9.31 1.90
N ALA A 23 -18.47 9.99 1.62
CA ALA A 23 -18.24 11.33 2.14
C ALA A 23 -19.32 12.32 1.67
N GLN A 24 -19.75 12.24 0.40
CA GLN A 24 -20.85 13.07 -0.11
C GLN A 24 -22.19 12.71 0.53
N GLU A 25 -22.52 11.45 0.65
CA GLU A 25 -23.80 10.97 1.21
C GLU A 25 -24.01 11.45 2.65
N PHE A 26 -22.92 11.44 3.44
CA PHE A 26 -22.97 11.82 4.86
C PHE A 26 -22.43 13.23 5.15
N ALA A 27 -22.11 14.01 4.12
CA ALA A 27 -21.52 15.35 4.25
C ALA A 27 -20.25 15.38 5.12
N TYR A 28 -19.37 14.38 4.96
CA TYR A 28 -18.10 14.29 5.66
C TYR A 28 -16.97 14.91 4.86
N ASP A 29 -16.05 15.54 5.56
CA ASP A 29 -14.76 15.94 5.00
C ASP A 29 -13.80 14.75 4.97
N ILE A 30 -12.87 14.76 4.01
CA ILE A 30 -11.83 13.75 3.88
C ILE A 30 -10.53 14.31 4.43
N ILE A 31 -9.93 13.61 5.38
CA ILE A 31 -8.60 13.93 5.91
C ILE A 31 -7.61 12.90 5.37
N PRO A 32 -6.80 13.23 4.35
CA PRO A 32 -5.75 12.34 3.88
C PRO A 32 -4.66 12.21 4.93
N PHE A 33 -4.06 11.03 5.04
CA PHE A 33 -2.88 10.85 5.87
C PHE A 33 -1.85 9.94 5.17
N ALA A 34 -0.59 10.20 5.44
CA ALA A 34 0.52 9.38 5.01
C ALA A 34 1.12 8.63 6.20
N ALA A 35 1.62 7.44 5.95
CA ALA A 35 2.35 6.62 6.92
C ALA A 35 3.64 6.09 6.30
N LEU A 36 4.74 6.20 7.04
CA LEU A 36 6.05 5.68 6.66
C LEU A 36 6.52 4.64 7.68
N GLY A 37 7.14 3.55 7.22
CA GLY A 37 7.66 2.46 8.06
C GLY A 37 6.89 1.15 7.91
N GLY A 38 5.57 1.20 7.69
CA GLY A 38 4.72 0.00 7.63
C GLY A 38 5.11 -0.99 6.53
N ASP A 39 5.47 -0.49 5.36
CA ASP A 39 5.86 -1.33 4.22
C ASP A 39 7.26 -1.95 4.37
N GLU A 40 8.05 -1.53 5.37
CA GLU A 40 9.43 -1.96 5.60
C GLU A 40 9.57 -2.97 6.75
N ILE A 41 8.51 -3.19 7.54
CA ILE A 41 8.53 -4.07 8.72
C ILE A 41 8.96 -5.48 8.34
N PHE A 42 8.47 -5.97 7.22
CA PHE A 42 8.82 -7.28 6.70
C PHE A 42 9.59 -7.13 5.38
N GLU A 43 10.82 -7.65 5.35
CA GLU A 43 11.50 -7.83 4.07
C GLU A 43 10.79 -8.92 3.28
N ILE A 44 10.34 -8.57 2.08
CA ILE A 44 9.78 -9.54 1.14
C ILE A 44 10.94 -10.40 0.62
N GLY A 45 10.96 -11.67 1.01
CA GLY A 45 12.06 -12.58 0.71
C GLY A 45 11.97 -13.23 -0.66
N PHE A 46 10.75 -13.57 -1.07
CA PHE A 46 10.51 -14.28 -2.30
C PHE A 46 9.28 -13.71 -3.00
N ASP A 47 9.45 -13.30 -4.24
CA ASP A 47 8.31 -13.12 -5.12
C ASP A 47 7.78 -14.54 -5.40
N ALA A 48 6.54 -14.77 -4.98
CA ALA A 48 5.90 -16.08 -5.13
C ALA A 48 5.91 -16.60 -6.56
N ARG A 49 6.01 -15.70 -7.56
CA ARG A 49 6.17 -16.09 -8.97
C ARG A 49 7.50 -16.79 -9.25
N GLN A 50 8.60 -16.30 -8.67
CA GLN A 50 9.92 -16.92 -8.84
C GLN A 50 9.99 -18.31 -8.22
N VAL A 51 9.23 -18.51 -7.12
CA VAL A 51 9.16 -19.83 -6.46
C VAL A 51 8.31 -20.82 -7.25
N VAL A 52 7.21 -20.35 -7.85
CA VAL A 52 6.32 -21.20 -8.68
C VAL A 52 6.99 -21.64 -9.98
N GLU A 53 7.87 -20.81 -10.55
CA GLU A 53 8.62 -21.14 -11.77
C GLU A 53 9.76 -22.15 -11.51
N HIS A 54 10.14 -22.38 -10.25
CA HIS A 54 11.19 -23.34 -9.92
C HIS A 54 10.70 -24.77 -10.09
N LYS A 55 11.38 -25.58 -10.93
CA LYS A 55 11.02 -26.99 -11.26
C LYS A 55 10.73 -27.88 -10.04
N TYR A 56 11.36 -27.62 -8.90
CA TYR A 56 11.14 -28.34 -7.66
C TYR A 56 9.81 -28.01 -6.98
N PHE A 57 9.37 -26.75 -7.07
CA PHE A 57 8.11 -26.31 -6.49
C PHE A 57 6.92 -26.81 -7.29
N GLN A 58 7.05 -26.90 -8.62
CA GLN A 58 6.04 -27.53 -9.48
C GLN A 58 5.81 -29.01 -9.14
N LYS A 59 6.85 -29.71 -8.68
CA LYS A 59 6.74 -31.09 -8.18
C LYS A 59 6.00 -31.17 -6.85
N LEU A 60 6.19 -30.19 -5.98
CA LEU A 60 5.51 -30.09 -4.68
C LEU A 60 4.04 -29.68 -4.83
N LEU A 61 3.71 -28.81 -5.81
CA LEU A 61 2.35 -28.40 -6.17
C LEU A 61 1.50 -29.56 -6.72
N LYS A 62 2.12 -30.64 -7.21
CA LYS A 62 1.40 -31.85 -7.62
C LYS A 62 0.81 -32.64 -6.45
N VAL A 63 1.17 -32.31 -5.20
CA VAL A 63 0.54 -32.89 -4.02
C VAL A 63 -0.82 -32.20 -3.83
N SER A 64 -1.88 -32.99 -3.97
CA SER A 64 -3.29 -32.62 -4.08
C SER A 64 -3.84 -31.65 -3.02
N ALA A 65 -3.18 -31.53 -1.86
CA ALA A 65 -3.58 -30.63 -0.78
C ALA A 65 -3.22 -29.14 -1.05
N LEU A 66 -2.09 -28.88 -1.69
CA LEU A 66 -1.69 -27.50 -2.03
C LEU A 66 -2.48 -26.92 -3.20
N ASN A 67 -2.88 -27.75 -4.15
CA ASN A 67 -3.73 -27.34 -5.27
C ASN A 67 -5.14 -26.91 -4.84
N LYS A 68 -5.63 -27.41 -3.71
CA LYS A 68 -6.89 -26.95 -3.11
C LYS A 68 -6.78 -25.59 -2.42
N LEU A 69 -5.60 -25.26 -1.88
CA LEU A 69 -5.30 -23.97 -1.24
C LEU A 69 -5.04 -22.87 -2.27
N LEU A 70 -4.49 -23.23 -3.41
CA LEU A 70 -4.21 -22.31 -4.52
C LEU A 70 -5.36 -22.39 -5.54
N ARG A 71 -6.50 -21.78 -5.19
CA ARG A 71 -7.60 -21.60 -6.13
C ARG A 71 -7.12 -20.81 -7.34
N LYS A 72 -7.51 -21.25 -8.54
CA LYS A 72 -7.23 -20.53 -9.80
C LYS A 72 -7.58 -19.05 -9.66
N GLY A 73 -6.58 -18.18 -9.69
CA GLY A 73 -6.74 -16.74 -9.59
C GLY A 73 -6.31 -16.11 -8.27
N ASP A 74 -6.03 -16.87 -7.23
CA ASP A 74 -5.50 -16.31 -5.99
C ASP A 74 -4.03 -15.91 -6.18
N VAL A 75 -3.75 -14.65 -5.89
CA VAL A 75 -2.38 -14.13 -5.88
C VAL A 75 -1.67 -14.76 -4.70
N ILE A 76 -0.67 -15.60 -4.97
CA ILE A 76 0.19 -16.14 -3.91
C ILE A 76 0.83 -14.95 -3.18
N PRO A 77 0.60 -14.80 -1.86
CA PRO A 77 1.18 -13.67 -1.13
C PRO A 77 2.70 -13.80 -1.10
N SER A 78 3.39 -12.68 -1.25
CA SER A 78 4.83 -12.61 -1.06
C SER A 78 5.19 -13.05 0.35
N LEU A 79 6.11 -13.99 0.49
CA LEU A 79 6.52 -14.51 1.79
C LEU A 79 7.63 -13.62 2.37
N PRO A 80 7.52 -13.24 3.66
CA PRO A 80 8.57 -12.48 4.32
C PRO A 80 9.81 -13.36 4.51
N LYS A 81 11.01 -12.75 4.44
CA LYS A 81 12.29 -13.43 4.76
C LYS A 81 12.37 -13.87 6.21
N SER A 82 11.69 -13.16 7.11
CA SER A 82 11.68 -13.40 8.53
C SER A 82 10.25 -13.34 9.05
N LEU A 83 9.92 -14.26 9.98
CA LEU A 83 8.66 -14.21 10.72
C LEU A 83 8.64 -13.10 11.78
N PHE A 84 9.80 -12.56 12.13
CA PHE A 84 9.91 -11.47 13.10
C PHE A 84 9.92 -10.13 12.39
N PRO A 85 9.04 -9.18 12.79
CA PRO A 85 9.03 -7.85 12.25
C PRO A 85 10.29 -7.08 12.63
N LYS A 86 10.78 -6.23 11.73
CA LYS A 86 11.85 -5.29 12.06
C LYS A 86 11.31 -4.22 13.02
N ARG A 87 12.13 -3.81 13.98
CA ARG A 87 11.84 -2.65 14.82
C ARG A 87 12.22 -1.38 14.05
N LEU A 88 11.24 -0.71 13.51
CA LEU A 88 11.41 0.52 12.75
C LEU A 88 10.50 1.61 13.33
N PRO A 89 10.94 2.86 13.34
CA PRO A 89 10.07 3.98 13.69
C PRO A 89 8.98 4.14 12.64
N PHE A 90 7.79 4.50 13.11
CA PHE A 90 6.66 4.85 12.28
C PHE A 90 6.45 6.34 12.31
N TYR A 91 6.24 6.92 11.14
CA TYR A 91 5.92 8.33 10.97
C TYR A 91 4.53 8.45 10.37
N PHE A 92 3.76 9.40 10.85
CA PHE A 92 2.43 9.69 10.36
C PHE A 92 2.29 11.19 10.13
N GLN A 93 1.66 11.57 9.03
CA GLN A 93 1.36 12.96 8.70
C GLN A 93 -0.07 13.07 8.21
N PHE A 94 -0.89 13.84 8.91
CA PHE A 94 -2.24 14.19 8.51
C PHE A 94 -2.21 15.43 7.63
N GLN A 95 -3.01 15.44 6.58
CA GLN A 95 -3.18 16.55 5.68
C GLN A 95 -4.42 17.37 6.09
N PRO A 96 -4.56 18.61 5.61
CA PRO A 96 -5.78 19.38 5.83
C PRO A 96 -7.02 18.65 5.35
N ALA A 97 -8.13 18.89 6.04
CA ALA A 97 -9.42 18.35 5.65
C ALA A 97 -9.87 18.91 4.28
N LEU A 98 -10.40 18.05 3.44
CA LEU A 98 -10.88 18.37 2.10
C LEU A 98 -12.39 18.17 2.04
N SER A 99 -13.13 19.23 1.75
CA SER A 99 -14.58 19.14 1.57
C SER A 99 -14.95 18.54 0.22
N VAL A 100 -15.94 17.67 0.22
CA VAL A 100 -16.48 17.03 -0.99
C VAL A 100 -17.68 17.76 -1.58
N SER A 101 -18.09 18.90 -1.01
CA SER A 101 -19.30 19.64 -1.38
C SER A 101 -19.31 20.16 -2.81
N HIS A 102 -18.13 20.37 -3.40
CA HIS A 102 -17.97 20.89 -4.76
C HIS A 102 -18.00 19.79 -5.84
N ILE A 103 -18.00 18.52 -5.47
CA ILE A 103 -18.00 17.40 -6.42
C ILE A 103 -19.40 17.19 -6.93
N GLN A 104 -19.64 17.43 -8.23
CA GLN A 104 -20.95 17.30 -8.87
C GLN A 104 -20.96 16.25 -9.99
N SER A 105 -19.81 15.90 -10.54
CA SER A 105 -19.67 14.99 -11.68
C SER A 105 -18.70 13.83 -11.39
N GLN A 106 -18.73 12.82 -12.25
CA GLN A 106 -17.75 11.72 -12.21
C GLN A 106 -16.33 12.22 -12.54
N GLU A 107 -16.22 13.27 -13.33
CA GLU A 107 -14.95 13.91 -13.66
C GLU A 107 -14.37 14.60 -12.42
N ASP A 108 -15.19 15.37 -11.69
CA ASP A 108 -14.77 15.97 -10.40
C ASP A 108 -14.29 14.91 -9.41
N MET A 109 -15.00 13.78 -9.31
CA MET A 109 -14.56 12.67 -8.46
C MET A 109 -13.17 12.15 -8.85
N THR A 110 -12.89 12.09 -10.15
CA THR A 110 -11.59 11.63 -10.64
C THR A 110 -10.49 12.62 -10.29
N LEU A 111 -10.70 13.89 -10.59
CA LEU A 111 -9.75 14.96 -10.27
C LEU A 111 -9.50 15.06 -8.77
N PHE A 112 -10.55 15.00 -7.96
CA PHE A 112 -10.43 15.08 -6.52
C PHE A 112 -9.68 13.86 -5.91
N ARG A 113 -9.96 12.66 -6.42
CA ARG A 113 -9.22 11.45 -6.05
C ARG A 113 -7.73 11.60 -6.37
N ASP A 114 -7.41 12.11 -7.56
CA ASP A 114 -6.03 12.27 -8.00
C ASP A 114 -5.31 13.36 -7.18
N GLN A 115 -6.03 14.42 -6.79
CA GLN A 115 -5.52 15.42 -5.85
C GLN A 115 -5.17 14.80 -4.49
N ILE A 116 -6.06 13.99 -3.91
CA ILE A 116 -5.80 13.28 -2.65
C ILE A 116 -4.56 12.38 -2.80
N GLN A 117 -4.47 11.66 -3.91
CA GLN A 117 -3.33 10.77 -4.18
C GLN A 117 -2.01 11.54 -4.22
N GLN A 118 -1.98 12.68 -4.89
CA GLN A 118 -0.80 13.54 -4.96
C GLN A 118 -0.40 14.07 -3.58
N GLN A 119 -1.36 14.52 -2.77
CA GLN A 119 -1.10 14.99 -1.41
C GLN A 119 -0.50 13.88 -0.53
N ILE A 120 -0.99 12.65 -0.64
CA ILE A 120 -0.44 11.53 0.12
C ILE A 120 1.00 11.21 -0.35
N TYR A 121 1.28 11.23 -1.66
CA TYR A 121 2.64 11.03 -2.16
C TYR A 121 3.60 12.12 -1.70
N GLN A 122 3.18 13.38 -1.74
CA GLN A 122 3.97 14.49 -1.25
C GLN A 122 4.28 14.31 0.24
N ALA A 123 3.29 13.97 1.06
CA ALA A 123 3.48 13.71 2.47
C ALA A 123 4.43 12.52 2.75
N ILE A 124 4.38 11.46 1.93
CA ILE A 124 5.34 10.35 2.03
C ILE A 124 6.77 10.83 1.79
N GLU A 125 6.99 11.67 0.78
CA GLU A 125 8.33 12.22 0.49
C GLU A 125 8.83 13.15 1.61
N GLU A 126 7.95 13.99 2.17
CA GLU A 126 8.27 14.82 3.33
C GLU A 126 8.68 13.95 4.54
N LEU A 127 7.92 12.89 4.84
CA LEU A 127 8.26 11.95 5.91
C LEU A 127 9.58 11.22 5.68
N LYS A 128 9.92 10.87 4.44
CA LYS A 128 11.23 10.29 4.10
C LYS A 128 12.37 11.27 4.40
N ASN A 129 12.18 12.54 4.06
CA ASN A 129 13.17 13.59 4.34
C ASN A 129 13.36 13.81 5.85
N ILE A 130 12.27 13.85 6.63
CA ILE A 130 12.32 13.94 8.09
C ILE A 130 13.10 12.76 8.66
N ARG A 131 12.76 11.54 8.27
CA ARG A 131 13.46 10.34 8.71
C ARG A 131 14.95 10.37 8.35
N ALA A 132 15.29 10.81 7.16
CA ALA A 132 16.68 10.91 6.72
C ALA A 132 17.47 11.93 7.57
N SER A 133 16.87 13.06 7.94
CA SER A 133 17.50 14.06 8.79
C SER A 133 17.70 13.58 10.24
N GLU A 134 16.79 12.78 10.77
CA GLU A 134 16.91 12.20 12.12
C GLU A 134 17.97 11.10 12.21
N LEU A 135 18.15 10.33 11.11
CA LEU A 135 19.13 9.25 11.03
C LEU A 135 20.55 9.75 10.67
N SER A 136 20.68 10.99 10.20
CA SER A 136 21.98 11.59 9.96
C SER A 136 22.65 11.89 11.29
N PRO A 137 23.89 11.40 11.56
CA PRO A 137 24.58 11.68 12.80
C PRO A 137 24.76 13.20 12.94
N LYS A 138 24.28 13.75 14.07
CA LYS A 138 24.59 15.13 14.45
C LYS A 138 26.09 15.22 14.60
N SER A 139 26.74 15.94 13.69
CA SER A 139 28.18 16.27 13.74
C SER A 139 28.48 17.07 15.00
#